data_90cb01b2e9c692dedbcbb076f3c0eaeb
#
_entry.id   90cb01b2e9c692dedbcbb076f3c0eaeb
#
_cell.length_a   1.000
_cell.length_b   1.000
_cell.length_c   1.000
_cell.angle_alpha   90.00
_cell.angle_beta   90.00
_cell.angle_gamma   90.00
#
_symmetry.space_group_name_H-M   'P 1'
#
loop_
_entity.id
_entity.type
_entity.pdbx_description
1 polymer ?
#
loop_
_entity_poly.entity_id
_entity_poly.type
_entity_poly.pdbx_seq_one_letter_code
_entity_poly.pdbx_strand_id
1 'polypeptide(L)' 'MTGEQHYSMVIEWSDDDQVYIVSLPEWGPGARTHGTTYDEAVRNAQDVLELLIAGALEEGKPLPAPRLFARTA' A
#
# COMPACT_ATOMS: atom_id res chain seq x y z
N MET A 1 -0.51 18.69 1.98
CA MET A 1 -0.05 17.36 1.77
C MET A 1 0.89 16.92 2.85
N THR A 2 0.63 15.82 3.30
CA THR A 2 1.47 15.26 4.32
C THR A 2 2.81 14.92 3.75
N GLY A 3 3.72 14.66 4.58
CA GLY A 3 5.01 14.25 4.18
C GLY A 3 4.96 13.01 3.32
N GLU A 4 6.08 12.67 2.76
CA GLU A 4 6.18 11.54 1.89
C GLU A 4 6.03 10.26 2.66
N GLN A 5 5.25 9.36 2.10
CA GLN A 5 5.04 8.06 2.70
C GLN A 5 5.79 7.06 1.84
N HIS A 6 6.83 6.47 2.39
CA HIS A 6 7.69 5.58 1.63
C HIS A 6 7.29 4.13 1.78
N TYR A 7 5.99 3.87 1.87
CA TYR A 7 5.49 2.51 2.00
C TYR A 7 5.56 1.77 0.69
N SER A 8 5.70 0.46 0.79
CA SER A 8 5.84 -0.42 -0.36
C SER A 8 4.49 -0.79 -0.94
N MET A 9 4.48 -1.07 -2.23
CA MET A 9 3.33 -1.64 -2.90
C MET A 9 3.82 -2.84 -3.70
N VAL A 10 3.15 -3.98 -3.54
CA VAL A 10 3.44 -5.16 -4.34
C VAL A 10 2.25 -5.36 -5.26
N ILE A 11 2.48 -5.27 -6.56
CA ILE A 11 1.41 -5.33 -7.56
C ILE A 11 1.55 -6.62 -8.34
N GLU A 12 0.50 -7.44 -8.32
CA GLU A 12 0.51 -8.74 -8.99
C GLU A 12 -0.78 -8.92 -9.77
N TRP A 13 -0.67 -9.56 -10.91
CA TRP A 13 -1.84 -9.84 -11.73
C TRP A 13 -2.59 -11.04 -11.15
N SER A 14 -3.90 -10.89 -10.98
CA SER A 14 -4.77 -11.99 -10.58
C SER A 14 -5.51 -12.49 -11.81
N ASP A 15 -5.12 -13.67 -12.29
CA ASP A 15 -5.75 -14.23 -13.46
C ASP A 15 -7.19 -14.65 -13.17
N ASP A 16 -7.45 -15.09 -11.95
CA ASP A 16 -8.80 -15.47 -11.56
C ASP A 16 -9.76 -14.29 -11.58
N ASP A 17 -9.29 -13.14 -11.10
CA ASP A 17 -10.15 -11.97 -10.93
C ASP A 17 -10.00 -10.97 -12.08
N GLN A 18 -9.01 -11.16 -12.94
CA GLN A 18 -8.74 -10.30 -14.08
C GLN A 18 -8.49 -8.85 -13.64
N VAL A 19 -7.74 -8.69 -12.56
CA VAL A 19 -7.33 -7.39 -12.04
C VAL A 19 -5.94 -7.49 -11.48
N TYR A 20 -5.31 -6.35 -11.28
CA TYR A 20 -4.07 -6.26 -10.52
C TYR A 20 -4.40 -6.16 -9.04
N ILE A 21 -3.74 -6.96 -8.24
CA ILE A 21 -3.89 -6.91 -6.78
C ILE A 21 -2.70 -6.15 -6.23
N VAL A 22 -2.96 -5.18 -5.37
CA VAL A 22 -1.91 -4.43 -4.69
C VAL A 22 -1.92 -4.80 -3.22
N SER A 23 -0.79 -5.28 -2.75
CA SER A 23 -0.60 -5.58 -1.33
C SER A 23 0.24 -4.48 -0.71
N LEU A 24 -0.07 -4.13 0.52
CA LEU A 24 0.64 -3.11 1.28
C LEU A 24 1.30 -3.82 2.46
N PRO A 25 2.51 -4.35 2.25
CA PRO A 25 3.08 -5.33 3.19
C PRO A 25 3.32 -4.80 4.60
N GLU A 26 3.63 -3.51 4.74
CA GLU A 26 3.88 -2.97 6.08
C GLU A 26 2.63 -2.93 6.95
N TRP A 27 1.46 -3.00 6.32
CA TRP A 27 0.19 -2.85 7.02
C TRP A 27 -0.52 -4.18 7.27
N GLY A 28 0.16 -5.30 6.99
CA GLY A 28 -0.35 -6.61 7.30
C GLY A 28 -0.99 -7.30 6.11
N PRO A 29 -1.30 -8.59 6.27
CA PRO A 29 -1.75 -9.40 5.12
C PRO A 29 -3.13 -9.04 4.61
N GLY A 30 -3.92 -8.31 5.40
CA GLY A 30 -5.25 -7.90 4.95
C GLY A 30 -5.27 -6.58 4.22
N ALA A 31 -4.15 -5.86 4.17
CA ALA A 31 -4.11 -4.54 3.56
C ALA A 31 -3.87 -4.69 2.06
N ARG A 32 -4.94 -4.68 1.29
CA ARG A 32 -4.88 -4.87 -0.16
C ARG A 32 -5.96 -4.07 -0.85
N THR A 33 -5.72 -3.84 -2.13
CA THR A 33 -6.72 -3.28 -3.00
C THR A 33 -6.46 -3.82 -4.41
N HIS A 34 -7.16 -3.31 -5.40
CA HIS A 34 -6.99 -3.81 -6.75
C HIS A 34 -7.31 -2.70 -7.75
N GLY A 35 -7.04 -2.98 -9.01
CA GLY A 35 -7.37 -2.09 -10.10
C GLY A 35 -7.26 -2.83 -11.41
N THR A 36 -7.91 -2.33 -12.45
CA THR A 36 -7.91 -2.99 -13.75
C THR A 36 -6.69 -2.62 -14.58
N THR A 37 -6.00 -1.56 -14.21
CA THR A 37 -4.73 -1.16 -14.83
C THR A 37 -3.72 -0.88 -13.73
N TYR A 38 -2.45 -0.78 -14.09
CA TYR A 38 -1.43 -0.38 -13.14
C TYR A 38 -1.75 0.97 -12.52
N ASP A 39 -2.13 1.94 -13.35
CA ASP A 39 -2.42 3.29 -12.86
C ASP A 39 -3.56 3.29 -11.87
N GLU A 40 -4.62 2.57 -12.19
CA GLU A 40 -5.76 2.48 -11.30
C GLU A 40 -5.40 1.78 -10.01
N ALA A 41 -4.63 0.70 -10.10
CA ALA A 41 -4.23 -0.06 -8.92
C ALA A 41 -3.39 0.80 -7.98
N VAL A 42 -2.45 1.57 -8.53
CA VAL A 42 -1.62 2.45 -7.71
C VAL A 42 -2.45 3.55 -7.07
N ARG A 43 -3.36 4.14 -7.84
CA ARG A 43 -4.20 5.21 -7.30
C ARG A 43 -5.08 4.69 -6.17
N ASN A 44 -5.66 3.53 -6.35
CA ASN A 44 -6.48 2.93 -5.30
C ASN A 44 -5.65 2.59 -4.08
N ALA A 45 -4.41 2.13 -4.28
CA ALA A 45 -3.52 1.84 -3.17
C ALA A 45 -3.15 3.09 -2.39
N GLN A 46 -2.95 4.20 -3.10
CA GLN A 46 -2.66 5.47 -2.43
C GLN A 46 -3.83 5.91 -1.56
N ASP A 47 -5.05 5.72 -2.04
CA ASP A 47 -6.25 6.05 -1.27
C ASP A 47 -6.33 5.18 -0.01
N VAL A 48 -6.06 3.90 -0.14
CA VAL A 48 -6.08 3.00 1.00
C VAL A 48 -5.01 3.38 2.02
N LEU A 49 -3.81 3.72 1.54
CA LEU A 49 -2.74 4.15 2.43
C LEU A 49 -3.15 5.38 3.24
N GLU A 50 -3.79 6.35 2.58
CA GLU A 50 -4.23 7.55 3.29
C GLU A 50 -5.21 7.21 4.40
N LEU A 51 -6.14 6.30 4.12
CA LEU A 51 -7.10 5.89 5.12
C LEU A 51 -6.44 5.13 6.28
N LEU A 52 -5.48 4.27 5.97
CA LEU A 52 -4.78 3.51 7.00
C LEU A 52 -3.96 4.43 7.91
N ILE A 53 -3.27 5.39 7.30
CA ILE A 53 -2.47 6.33 8.05
C ILE A 53 -3.36 7.21 8.93
N ALA A 54 -4.43 7.74 8.36
CA ALA A 54 -5.35 8.59 9.10
C ALA A 54 -5.97 7.82 10.26
N GLY A 55 -6.36 6.57 10.04
CA GLY A 55 -6.94 5.76 11.09
C GLY A 55 -5.97 5.49 12.23
N ALA A 56 -4.71 5.19 11.89
CA ALA A 56 -3.70 4.93 12.90
C ALA A 56 -3.44 6.18 13.74
N LEU A 57 -3.33 7.34 13.10
CA LEU A 57 -3.10 8.58 13.81
C LEU A 57 -4.27 8.92 14.73
N GLU A 58 -5.47 8.71 14.23
CA GLU A 58 -6.67 9.00 15.01
C GLU A 58 -6.77 8.12 16.24
N GLU A 59 -6.34 6.86 16.13
CA GLU A 59 -6.39 5.93 17.23
C GLU A 59 -5.15 6.01 18.12
N GLY A 60 -4.21 6.86 17.77
CA GLY A 60 -2.98 6.98 18.56
C GLY A 60 -2.05 5.80 18.42
N LYS A 61 -2.19 5.02 17.35
CA LYS A 61 -1.32 3.89 17.12
C LYS A 61 -0.09 4.31 16.35
N PRO A 62 1.05 3.68 16.61
CA PRO A 62 2.25 4.01 15.83
C PRO A 62 2.09 3.57 14.38
N LEU A 63 2.68 4.34 13.49
CA LEU A 63 2.70 3.97 12.08
C LEU A 63 3.76 2.89 11.88
N PRO A 64 3.50 1.90 11.03
CA PRO A 64 4.54 0.90 10.75
C PRO A 64 5.71 1.54 10.02
N ALA A 65 6.89 0.99 10.23
CA ALA A 65 8.08 1.46 9.54
C ALA A 65 8.05 0.99 8.10
N PRO A 66 8.37 1.86 7.14
CA PRO A 66 8.41 1.42 5.75
C PRO A 66 9.58 0.49 5.50
N ARG A 67 9.38 -0.45 4.59
CA ARG A 67 10.46 -1.30 4.11
C ARG A 67 11.25 -0.51 3.09
N LEU A 68 12.54 -0.42 3.29
CA LEU A 68 13.37 0.36 2.40
C LEU A 68 14.20 -0.56 1.53
N PHE A 69 14.42 -0.12 0.30
CA PHE A 69 15.27 -0.86 -0.61
C PHE A 69 16.68 -0.92 -0.01
N ALA A 70 17.24 -2.11 0.07
CA ALA A 70 18.57 -2.30 0.60
C ALA A 70 19.53 -2.49 -0.57
N ARG A 71 20.46 -1.57 -0.69
CA ARG A 71 21.47 -1.68 -1.73
C ARG A 71 22.69 -2.37 -1.14
N THR A 72 23.07 -3.48 -1.77
CA THR A 72 24.27 -4.18 -1.35
C THR A 72 25.44 -3.69 -2.20
N ALA A 73 26.56 -3.57 -1.59
CA ALA A 73 27.77 -3.12 -2.27
C ALA A 73 28.35 -4.22 -3.16
#